data_94e261f8a59ba86fd76a57d13fa1c3cb
#
_entry.id   94e261f8a59ba86fd76a57d13fa1c3cb
#
_cell.length_a   1.000
_cell.length_b   1.000
_cell.length_c   1.000
_cell.angle_alpha   90.00
_cell.angle_beta   90.00
_cell.angle_gamma   90.00
#
_symmetry.space_group_name_H-M   'P 1'
#
loop_
_entity.id
_entity.type
_entity.pdbx_description
1 polymer ?
#
loop_
_entity_poly.entity_id
_entity_poly.type
_entity_poly.pdbx_seq_one_letter_code
_entity_poly.pdbx_strand_id
1 'polypeptide(L)'
;MALIVHKYGGTSMGSTERISNVAKRVAKWARAGHQMVVVPSAMSGETNRLLALAKELAPVGSNACTLREMDMIAATGEQVSVGLLALALQAEGVPAISLTGWQVPVHTDNAYTKARIESIDDQRVRAELNAGKVVIITGFQGLDGNNNITTLGRGGSDTSAVAV
;
A
#
# COMPACT_ATOMS: atom_id res chain seq x y z
N MET A 1 -1.54 8.39 -24.30
CA MET A 1 -1.72 8.30 -22.84
C MET A 1 -2.03 6.86 -22.45
N ALA A 2 -1.34 6.32 -21.48
CA ALA A 2 -1.60 4.98 -20.96
C ALA A 2 -1.85 5.06 -19.45
N LEU A 3 -2.55 4.05 -18.90
CA LEU A 3 -2.62 3.80 -17.47
C LEU A 3 -1.49 2.82 -17.12
N ILE A 4 -0.58 3.25 -16.27
CA ILE A 4 0.60 2.47 -15.90
C ILE A 4 0.56 2.20 -14.40
N VAL A 5 0.75 0.94 -14.01
CA VAL A 5 0.85 0.54 -12.61
C VAL A 5 2.31 0.13 -12.33
N HIS A 6 2.93 0.82 -11.39
CA HIS A 6 4.27 0.50 -10.91
C HIS A 6 4.20 -0.11 -9.52
N LYS A 7 4.91 -1.21 -9.32
CA LYS A 7 5.11 -1.81 -7.99
C LYS A 7 6.57 -1.65 -7.58
N TYR A 8 6.81 -1.24 -6.34
CA TYR A 8 8.15 -1.11 -5.77
C TYR A 8 8.27 -1.92 -4.50
N GLY A 9 9.31 -2.74 -4.43
CA GLY A 9 9.63 -3.55 -3.25
C GLY A 9 10.29 -2.75 -2.14
N GLY A 10 10.45 -3.38 -0.97
CA GLY A 10 11.00 -2.73 0.23
C GLY A 10 12.40 -2.16 0.04
N THR A 11 13.23 -2.81 -0.78
CA THR A 11 14.59 -2.32 -1.07
C THR A 11 14.56 -0.95 -1.76
N SER A 12 13.66 -0.75 -2.72
CA SER A 12 13.48 0.55 -3.40
C SER A 12 12.92 1.62 -2.47
N MET A 13 12.29 1.22 -1.37
CA MET A 13 11.70 2.09 -0.36
C MET A 13 12.53 2.14 0.92
N GLY A 14 13.79 1.72 0.87
CA GLY A 14 14.62 1.50 2.05
C GLY A 14 15.12 2.75 2.78
N SER A 15 15.05 3.90 2.15
CA SER A 15 15.48 5.19 2.72
C SER A 15 14.74 6.34 2.05
N THR A 16 14.82 7.52 2.64
CA THR A 16 14.23 8.74 2.02
C THR A 16 14.90 9.07 0.70
N GLU A 17 16.20 8.84 0.56
CA GLU A 17 16.92 9.01 -0.70
C GLU A 17 16.36 8.08 -1.79
N ARG A 18 16.16 6.80 -1.46
CA ARG A 18 15.61 5.82 -2.40
C ARG A 18 14.17 6.15 -2.77
N ILE A 19 13.37 6.61 -1.81
CA ILE A 19 12.00 7.08 -2.07
C ILE A 19 12.01 8.27 -3.03
N SER A 20 12.93 9.22 -2.86
CA SER A 20 13.10 10.32 -3.80
C SER A 20 13.46 9.83 -5.20
N ASN A 21 14.30 8.81 -5.32
CA ASN A 21 14.62 8.21 -6.62
C ASN A 21 13.41 7.55 -7.29
N VAL A 22 12.57 6.87 -6.52
CA VAL A 22 11.29 6.33 -7.00
C VAL A 22 10.39 7.47 -7.50
N ALA A 23 10.28 8.54 -6.71
CA ALA A 23 9.47 9.70 -7.09
C ALA A 23 9.93 10.31 -8.41
N LYS A 24 11.23 10.46 -8.64
CA LYS A 24 11.78 10.96 -9.91
C LYS A 24 11.41 10.07 -11.08
N ARG A 25 11.48 8.76 -10.89
CA ARG A 25 11.10 7.78 -11.93
C ARG A 25 9.61 7.87 -12.27
N VAL A 26 8.75 7.92 -11.27
CA VAL A 26 7.30 8.06 -11.45
C VAL A 26 6.96 9.39 -12.10
N ALA A 27 7.59 10.47 -11.65
CA ALA A 27 7.40 11.81 -12.20
C ALA A 27 7.71 11.88 -13.70
N LYS A 28 8.74 11.17 -14.14
CA LYS A 28 9.09 11.08 -15.56
C LYS A 28 7.93 10.57 -16.42
N TRP A 29 7.26 9.51 -15.97
CA TRP A 29 6.12 8.93 -16.70
C TRP A 29 4.87 9.81 -16.60
N ALA A 30 4.63 10.40 -15.43
CA ALA A 30 3.52 11.32 -15.25
C ALA A 30 3.66 12.56 -16.15
N ARG A 31 4.86 13.14 -16.25
CA ARG A 31 5.16 14.28 -17.13
C ARG A 31 5.03 13.94 -18.61
N ALA A 32 5.20 12.68 -18.96
CA ALA A 32 4.97 12.20 -20.33
C ALA A 32 3.48 12.05 -20.68
N GLY A 33 2.58 12.36 -19.77
CA GLY A 33 1.13 12.34 -19.99
C GLY A 33 0.44 11.03 -19.62
N HIS A 34 1.13 10.10 -18.95
CA HIS A 34 0.52 8.85 -18.51
C HIS A 34 -0.20 9.01 -17.16
N GLN A 35 -1.27 8.24 -16.96
CA GLN A 35 -1.88 8.07 -15.65
C GLN A 35 -1.08 7.02 -14.88
N MET A 36 -0.71 7.33 -13.64
CA MET A 36 0.18 6.49 -12.84
C MET A 36 -0.51 6.04 -11.56
N VAL A 37 -0.54 4.72 -11.35
CA VAL A 37 -0.86 4.09 -10.06
C VAL A 37 0.42 3.44 -9.54
N VAL A 38 0.76 3.70 -8.30
CA VAL A 38 1.98 3.17 -7.67
C VAL A 38 1.61 2.37 -6.43
N VAL A 39 2.14 1.17 -6.32
CA VAL A 39 1.93 0.28 -5.17
C VAL A 39 3.29 -0.04 -4.54
N PRO A 40 3.77 0.78 -3.61
CA PRO A 40 5.02 0.52 -2.91
C PRO A 40 4.82 -0.43 -1.74
N SER A 41 5.87 -1.17 -1.39
CA SER A 41 5.93 -1.90 -0.14
C SER A 41 6.28 -0.96 1.02
N ALA A 42 6.17 -1.45 2.26
CA ALA A 42 6.76 -0.79 3.42
C ALA A 42 8.27 -0.58 3.21
N MET A 43 8.87 0.33 3.96
CA MET A 43 10.32 0.50 3.97
C MET A 43 11.00 -0.82 4.37
N SER A 44 12.21 -1.04 3.86
CA SER A 44 12.95 -2.28 4.08
C SER A 44 13.05 -2.63 5.58
N GLY A 45 12.64 -3.84 5.93
CA GLY A 45 12.67 -4.34 7.31
C GLY A 45 11.54 -3.84 8.23
N GLU A 46 10.72 -2.90 7.79
CA GLU A 46 9.72 -2.26 8.64
C GLU A 46 8.60 -3.23 9.05
N THR A 47 8.07 -4.02 8.11
CA THR A 47 7.04 -5.01 8.42
C THR A 47 7.54 -6.03 9.43
N ASN A 48 8.78 -6.51 9.27
CA ASN A 48 9.37 -7.46 10.21
C ASN A 48 9.57 -6.84 11.60
N ARG A 49 9.99 -5.57 11.67
CA ARG A 49 10.13 -4.83 12.91
C ARG A 49 8.79 -4.73 13.66
N LEU A 50 7.75 -4.36 12.95
CA LEU A 50 6.39 -4.22 13.52
C LEU A 50 5.85 -5.55 14.02
N LEU A 51 5.99 -6.62 13.23
CA LEU A 51 5.55 -7.95 13.63
C LEU A 51 6.35 -8.50 14.82
N ALA A 52 7.63 -8.17 14.93
CA ALA A 52 8.44 -8.55 16.09
C ALA A 52 7.92 -7.90 17.37
N LEU A 53 7.56 -6.62 17.33
CA LEU A 53 6.92 -5.93 18.46
C LEU A 53 5.60 -6.61 18.86
N ALA A 54 4.78 -6.96 17.87
CA ALA A 54 3.51 -7.63 18.12
C ALA A 54 3.71 -8.98 18.83
N LYS A 55 4.72 -9.75 18.39
CA LYS A 55 5.02 -11.08 18.97
C LYS A 55 5.46 -11.00 20.43
N GLU A 56 6.13 -9.92 20.84
CA GLU A 56 6.53 -9.74 22.24
C GLU A 56 5.34 -9.63 23.19
N LEU A 57 4.21 -9.12 22.70
CA LEU A 57 3.00 -8.86 23.48
C LEU A 57 1.89 -9.89 23.23
N ALA A 58 1.94 -10.61 22.12
CA ALA A 58 0.89 -11.54 21.73
C ALA A 58 0.76 -12.67 22.74
N PRO A 59 -0.48 -13.06 23.12
CA PRO A 59 -0.69 -14.18 24.02
C PRO A 59 -0.28 -15.50 23.35
N VAL A 60 0.04 -16.49 24.17
CA VAL A 60 0.33 -17.85 23.70
C VAL A 60 -0.92 -18.43 23.06
N GLY A 61 -0.79 -18.94 21.84
CA GLY A 61 -1.91 -19.46 21.05
C GLY A 61 -2.63 -18.35 20.29
N SER A 62 -2.39 -18.28 18.98
CA SER A 62 -3.03 -17.28 18.13
C SER A 62 -4.49 -17.64 17.86
N ASN A 63 -5.38 -16.69 18.00
CA ASN A 63 -6.78 -16.76 17.58
C ASN A 63 -7.12 -15.60 16.64
N ALA A 64 -8.33 -15.58 16.11
CA ALA A 64 -8.74 -14.55 15.16
C ALA A 64 -8.62 -13.14 15.74
N CYS A 65 -8.90 -12.94 17.03
CA CYS A 65 -8.77 -11.63 17.67
C CYS A 65 -7.32 -11.16 17.71
N THR A 66 -6.40 -12.05 18.04
CA THR A 66 -4.96 -11.76 18.04
C THR A 66 -4.45 -11.45 16.64
N LEU A 67 -4.82 -12.25 15.63
CA LEU A 67 -4.41 -12.05 14.25
C LEU A 67 -4.96 -10.74 13.68
N ARG A 68 -6.18 -10.36 14.06
CA ARG A 68 -6.76 -9.08 13.67
C ARG A 68 -5.90 -7.91 14.15
N GLU A 69 -5.43 -7.94 15.39
CA GLU A 69 -4.58 -6.87 15.93
C GLU A 69 -3.19 -6.87 15.28
N MET A 70 -2.67 -8.03 14.91
CA MET A 70 -1.42 -8.10 14.14
C MET A 70 -1.57 -7.42 12.76
N ASP A 71 -2.71 -7.58 12.10
CA ASP A 71 -2.99 -6.91 10.84
C ASP A 71 -3.09 -5.38 11.01
N MET A 72 -3.71 -4.92 12.08
CA MET A 72 -3.75 -3.50 12.42
C MET A 72 -2.35 -2.91 12.51
N ILE A 73 -1.42 -3.62 13.12
CA ILE A 73 -0.03 -3.17 13.30
C ILE A 73 0.74 -3.26 11.98
N ALA A 74 0.68 -4.42 11.32
CA ALA A 74 1.45 -4.66 10.10
C ALA A 74 1.08 -3.69 8.97
N ALA A 75 -0.18 -3.31 8.86
CA ALA A 75 -0.68 -2.39 7.83
C ALA A 75 -0.08 -0.98 7.92
N THR A 76 0.43 -0.58 9.08
CA THR A 76 0.98 0.78 9.24
C THR A 76 2.28 1.01 8.47
N GLY A 77 3.01 -0.04 8.14
CA GLY A 77 4.26 0.07 7.39
C GLY A 77 4.05 0.68 6.00
N GLU A 78 3.06 0.19 5.27
CA GLU A 78 2.73 0.72 3.96
C GLU A 78 2.12 2.12 4.03
N GLN A 79 1.40 2.46 5.09
CA GLN A 79 0.86 3.80 5.28
C GLN A 79 1.97 4.85 5.33
N VAL A 80 3.04 4.55 6.04
CA VAL A 80 4.22 5.43 6.10
C VAL A 80 4.83 5.60 4.71
N SER A 81 5.06 4.49 4.01
CA SER A 81 5.65 4.48 2.66
C SER A 81 4.86 5.33 1.66
N VAL A 82 3.55 5.13 1.57
CA VAL A 82 2.74 5.85 0.58
C VAL A 82 2.67 7.33 0.86
N GLY A 83 2.61 7.72 2.12
CA GLY A 83 2.65 9.13 2.52
C GLY A 83 3.98 9.79 2.17
N LEU A 84 5.10 9.13 2.46
CA LEU A 84 6.42 9.64 2.12
C LEU A 84 6.63 9.76 0.61
N LEU A 85 6.17 8.79 -0.17
CA LEU A 85 6.27 8.84 -1.63
C LEU A 85 5.40 9.96 -2.20
N ALA A 86 4.20 10.17 -1.66
CA ALA A 86 3.35 11.30 -2.07
C ALA A 86 4.05 12.63 -1.83
N LEU A 87 4.66 12.83 -0.67
CA LEU A 87 5.43 14.03 -0.36
C LEU A 87 6.60 14.22 -1.33
N ALA A 88 7.33 13.14 -1.64
CA ALA A 88 8.45 13.18 -2.57
C ALA A 88 8.01 13.57 -4.00
N LEU A 89 6.86 13.08 -4.45
CA LEU A 89 6.27 13.46 -5.74
C LEU A 89 5.83 14.92 -5.76
N GLN A 90 5.21 15.40 -4.69
CA GLN A 90 4.84 16.81 -4.57
C GLN A 90 6.08 17.71 -4.59
N ALA A 91 7.18 17.28 -3.98
CA ALA A 91 8.46 18.00 -4.05
C ALA A 91 9.03 18.03 -5.49
N GLU A 92 8.71 17.07 -6.33
CA GLU A 92 9.02 17.07 -7.77
C GLU A 92 8.05 17.92 -8.59
N GLY A 93 7.06 18.55 -7.96
CA GLY A 93 6.03 19.34 -8.66
C GLY A 93 4.94 18.51 -9.31
N VAL A 94 4.80 17.24 -8.94
CA VAL A 94 3.79 16.34 -9.49
C VAL A 94 2.67 16.15 -8.47
N PRO A 95 1.41 16.44 -8.82
CA PRO A 95 0.28 16.19 -7.93
C PRO A 95 0.19 14.68 -7.62
N ALA A 96 0.07 14.35 -6.34
CA ALA A 96 0.00 12.98 -5.88
C ALA A 96 -0.91 12.86 -4.66
N ILE A 97 -1.55 11.71 -4.53
CA ILE A 97 -2.37 11.35 -3.37
C ILE A 97 -2.06 9.92 -2.93
N SER A 98 -1.95 9.70 -1.64
CA SER A 98 -1.82 8.38 -1.05
C SER A 98 -3.17 7.87 -0.57
N LEU A 99 -3.47 6.60 -0.82
CA LEU A 99 -4.68 5.92 -0.39
C LEU A 99 -4.33 4.60 0.27
N THR A 100 -4.99 4.31 1.37
CA THR A 100 -4.91 2.99 2.01
C THR A 100 -5.81 1.97 1.33
N GLY A 101 -5.61 0.69 1.63
CA GLY A 101 -6.45 -0.37 1.10
C GLY A 101 -7.93 -0.26 1.47
N TRP A 102 -8.26 0.44 2.56
CA TRP A 102 -9.65 0.71 2.94
C TRP A 102 -10.20 2.02 2.36
N GLN A 103 -9.37 2.93 1.90
CA GLN A 103 -9.82 4.15 1.22
C GLN A 103 -10.10 3.92 -0.26
N VAL A 104 -9.49 2.91 -0.85
CA VAL A 104 -9.72 2.53 -2.26
C VAL A 104 -11.17 2.11 -2.51
N PRO A 105 -11.94 1.23 -1.80
CA PRO A 105 -11.52 0.18 -0.87
C PRO A 105 -11.21 -1.18 -1.55
N VAL A 106 -10.29 -1.91 -0.94
CA VAL A 106 -9.97 -3.30 -1.31
C VAL A 106 -10.69 -4.23 -0.34
N HIS A 107 -11.72 -4.94 -0.82
CA HIS A 107 -12.50 -5.86 0.01
C HIS A 107 -11.87 -7.24 0.05
N THR A 108 -11.73 -7.78 1.26
CA THR A 108 -11.13 -9.10 1.50
C THR A 108 -12.02 -9.97 2.37
N ASP A 109 -11.68 -11.26 2.45
CA ASP A 109 -12.20 -12.13 3.52
C ASP A 109 -11.57 -11.77 4.87
N ASN A 110 -11.94 -12.49 5.93
CA ASN A 110 -11.46 -12.24 7.29
C ASN A 110 -10.34 -13.19 7.72
N ALA A 111 -9.65 -13.82 6.78
CA ALA A 111 -8.50 -14.67 7.09
C ALA A 111 -7.28 -13.80 7.44
N TYR A 112 -7.31 -13.16 8.62
CA TYR A 112 -6.25 -12.25 9.05
C TYR A 112 -4.85 -12.84 8.86
N THR A 113 -3.89 -12.01 8.47
CA THR A 113 -2.52 -12.34 8.09
C THR A 113 -2.35 -13.03 6.73
N LYS A 114 -3.41 -13.56 6.14
CA LYS A 114 -3.42 -14.23 4.83
C LYS A 114 -4.75 -14.04 4.09
N ALA A 115 -5.35 -12.87 4.23
CA ALA A 115 -6.62 -12.55 3.59
C ALA A 115 -6.51 -12.60 2.07
N ARG A 116 -7.63 -12.85 1.41
CA ARG A 116 -7.75 -12.88 -0.05
C ARG A 116 -8.64 -11.74 -0.51
N ILE A 117 -8.26 -11.10 -1.61
CA ILE A 117 -9.04 -10.04 -2.23
C ILE A 117 -10.29 -10.66 -2.86
N GLU A 118 -11.46 -10.14 -2.48
CA GLU A 118 -12.76 -10.53 -3.05
C GLU A 118 -13.19 -9.56 -4.15
N SER A 119 -12.99 -8.26 -3.93
CA SER A 119 -13.34 -7.23 -4.90
C SER A 119 -12.56 -5.94 -4.62
N ILE A 120 -12.47 -5.07 -5.61
CA ILE A 120 -11.91 -3.74 -5.48
C ILE A 120 -12.91 -2.75 -6.09
N ASP A 121 -13.26 -1.70 -5.34
CA ASP A 121 -13.99 -0.56 -5.88
C ASP A 121 -12.96 0.46 -6.38
N ASP A 122 -12.89 0.65 -7.68
CA ASP A 122 -11.91 1.52 -8.32
C ASP A 122 -12.38 2.96 -8.54
N GLN A 123 -13.57 3.32 -8.09
CA GLN A 123 -14.15 4.66 -8.34
C GLN A 123 -13.27 5.77 -7.78
N ARG A 124 -12.78 5.64 -6.56
CA ARG A 124 -11.92 6.63 -5.92
C ARG A 124 -10.60 6.79 -6.68
N VAL A 125 -10.01 5.68 -7.09
CA VAL A 125 -8.73 5.67 -7.83
C VAL A 125 -8.91 6.39 -9.18
N ARG A 126 -9.95 6.05 -9.92
CA ARG A 126 -10.24 6.67 -11.22
C ARG A 126 -10.53 8.18 -11.09
N ALA A 127 -11.28 8.57 -10.07
CA ALA A 127 -11.58 9.98 -9.83
C ALA A 127 -10.30 10.80 -9.58
N GLU A 128 -9.37 10.28 -8.80
CA GLU A 128 -8.11 10.96 -8.50
C GLU A 128 -7.16 10.98 -9.72
N LEU A 129 -7.13 9.91 -10.51
CA LEU A 129 -6.39 9.87 -11.77
C LEU A 129 -6.93 10.91 -12.77
N ASN A 130 -8.24 10.98 -12.89
CA ASN A 130 -8.90 11.96 -13.79
C ASN A 130 -8.70 13.42 -13.32
N ALA A 131 -8.45 13.62 -12.04
CA ALA A 131 -8.06 14.91 -11.48
C ALA A 131 -6.59 15.28 -11.73
N GLY A 132 -5.84 14.43 -12.43
CA GLY A 132 -4.44 14.67 -12.79
C GLY A 132 -3.43 14.30 -11.73
N LYS A 133 -3.81 13.47 -10.76
CA LYS A 133 -2.91 13.04 -9.68
C LYS A 133 -2.30 11.67 -9.95
N VAL A 134 -1.07 11.49 -9.48
CA VAL A 134 -0.50 10.15 -9.28
C VAL A 134 -1.16 9.55 -8.05
N VAL A 135 -1.68 8.34 -8.17
CA VAL A 135 -2.36 7.63 -7.08
C VAL A 135 -1.41 6.58 -6.51
N ILE A 136 -1.13 6.68 -5.22
CA ILE A 136 -0.24 5.76 -4.52
C ILE A 136 -1.09 4.96 -3.53
N ILE A 137 -1.12 3.65 -3.70
CA ILE A 137 -2.00 2.76 -2.93
C ILE A 137 -1.17 1.85 -2.05
N THR A 138 -1.57 1.70 -0.78
CA THR A 138 -0.95 0.69 0.07
C THR A 138 -1.26 -0.70 -0.51
N GLY A 139 -0.22 -1.45 -0.81
CA GLY A 139 -0.36 -2.87 -1.09
C GLY A 139 -0.53 -3.67 0.19
N PHE A 140 -0.75 -4.98 0.07
CA PHE A 140 -0.73 -5.91 1.18
C PHE A 140 -1.93 -5.82 2.14
N GLN A 141 -2.86 -4.90 1.97
CA GLN A 141 -3.92 -4.62 2.96
C GLN A 141 -5.28 -4.36 2.32
N GLY A 142 -6.32 -4.59 3.11
CA GLY A 142 -7.70 -4.36 2.70
C GLY A 142 -8.66 -4.29 3.90
N LEU A 143 -9.95 -4.48 3.62
CA LEU A 143 -11.04 -4.50 4.61
C LEU A 143 -11.82 -5.80 4.49
N ASP A 144 -12.18 -6.38 5.63
CA ASP A 144 -13.16 -7.46 5.67
C ASP A 144 -14.62 -6.92 5.67
N GLY A 145 -15.60 -7.82 5.72
CA GLY A 145 -17.01 -7.45 5.73
C GLY A 145 -17.47 -6.65 6.95
N ASN A 146 -16.68 -6.60 8.02
CA ASN A 146 -16.96 -5.85 9.24
C ASN A 146 -16.09 -4.58 9.35
N ASN A 147 -15.48 -4.15 8.25
CA ASN A 147 -14.57 -2.99 8.18
C ASN A 147 -13.31 -3.14 9.05
N ASN A 148 -12.88 -4.35 9.34
CA ASN A 148 -11.59 -4.60 9.97
C ASN A 148 -10.47 -4.57 8.94
N ILE A 149 -9.33 -4.03 9.33
CA ILE A 149 -8.13 -4.02 8.49
C ILE A 149 -7.59 -5.45 8.39
N THR A 150 -7.31 -5.87 7.16
CA THR A 150 -6.73 -7.18 6.86
C THR A 150 -5.41 -7.02 6.14
N THR A 151 -4.52 -8.01 6.27
CA THR A 151 -3.32 -8.10 5.45
C THR A 151 -3.34 -9.38 4.62
N LEU A 152 -2.74 -9.28 3.43
CA LEU A 152 -2.59 -10.42 2.53
C LEU A 152 -1.36 -11.23 2.97
N GLY A 153 -1.21 -12.43 2.46
CA GLY A 153 -0.03 -13.25 2.70
C GLY A 153 1.22 -12.73 1.97
N ARG A 154 2.27 -13.54 1.93
CA ARG A 154 3.50 -13.24 1.18
C ARG A 154 3.18 -12.91 -0.27
N GLY A 155 3.86 -11.90 -0.81
CA GLY A 155 3.59 -11.40 -2.15
C GLY A 155 2.35 -10.52 -2.23
N GLY A 156 1.78 -10.10 -1.09
CA GLY A 156 0.55 -9.32 -1.03
C GLY A 156 0.61 -8.00 -1.79
N SER A 157 1.75 -7.30 -1.78
CA SER A 157 1.93 -6.07 -2.57
C SER A 157 1.87 -6.34 -4.07
N ASP A 158 2.45 -7.45 -4.53
CA ASP A 158 2.38 -7.85 -5.93
C ASP A 158 0.94 -8.19 -6.32
N THR A 159 0.24 -8.94 -5.47
CA THR A 159 -1.18 -9.29 -5.65
C THR A 159 -2.04 -8.04 -5.71
N SER A 160 -1.82 -7.07 -4.83
CA SER A 160 -2.54 -5.80 -4.83
C SER A 160 -2.30 -5.01 -6.12
N ALA A 161 -1.05 -4.94 -6.58
CA ALA A 161 -0.70 -4.22 -7.80
C ALA A 161 -1.37 -4.83 -9.03
N VAL A 162 -1.42 -6.16 -9.13
CA VAL A 162 -2.06 -6.86 -10.24
C VAL A 162 -3.59 -6.68 -10.19
N ALA A 163 -4.19 -6.71 -8.99
CA ALA A 163 -5.64 -6.57 -8.82
C ALA A 163 -6.15 -5.15 -9.11
N VAL A 164 -5.33 -4.14 -8.82
CA VAL A 164 -5.67 -2.74 -9.11
C VAL A 164 -5.50 -2.42 -10.59
#